data_4e0a1835b39c790a05b006737f87f869
#
_entry.id   4e0a1835b39c790a05b006737f87f869
#
_cell.length_a   1.000
_cell.length_b   1.000
_cell.length_c   1.000
_cell.angle_alpha   90.00
_cell.angle_beta   90.00
_cell.angle_gamma   90.00
#
_symmetry.space_group_name_H-M   'P 1'
#
loop_
_entity.id
_entity.type
_entity.pdbx_description
1 polymer ?
#
loop_
_entity_poly.entity_id
_entity_poly.type
_entity_poly.pdbx_seq_one_letter_code
_entity_poly.pdbx_strand_id
1 'polypeptide(L)'
;MQKQRKISNTTTSEIVLESLREQIINGILQPQEKLVEAEIAKKFGLSRGPVREALRQLAFEGLVDYCPNKGCTVALLSPQDAYEVFFLRGSLEKLAIQKSNCRLSDYSLMIMEASIEDFRKAVLAGNTMKAVHADETFHLQIIHSAQLNRLTKMWELLSPLNGAMFLSVQNANRLEPNTPDPSTSHKGGAAVWTHQCLLEAIRINDLQATCDLLNQHYEETGRRVYRLSLMKEAIGDGD
;
A
#
# COMPACT_ATOMS: atom_id res chain seq x y z
N MET A 1 35.84 11.25 19.85
CA MET A 1 34.39 10.98 19.89
C MET A 1 34.05 10.02 18.74
N GLN A 2 33.88 8.73 19.04
CA GLN A 2 33.56 7.71 18.05
C GLN A 2 32.06 7.79 17.69
N LYS A 3 31.75 8.06 16.41
CA LYS A 3 30.41 7.89 15.86
C LYS A 3 30.07 6.39 15.87
N GLN A 4 29.22 5.96 16.79
CA GLN A 4 28.56 4.67 16.71
C GLN A 4 27.67 4.65 15.45
N ARG A 5 28.09 3.89 14.43
CA ARG A 5 27.23 3.46 13.34
C ARG A 5 26.07 2.66 13.97
N LYS A 6 24.85 3.16 13.90
CA LYS A 6 23.64 2.35 14.10
C LYS A 6 23.62 1.28 13.03
N ILE A 7 24.12 0.09 13.36
CA ILE A 7 23.87 -1.11 12.57
C ILE A 7 22.38 -1.39 12.80
N SER A 8 21.57 -1.34 11.76
CA SER A 8 20.20 -1.84 11.81
C SER A 8 20.29 -3.34 12.01
N ASN A 9 20.12 -3.79 13.27
CA ASN A 9 19.98 -5.21 13.59
C ASN A 9 18.60 -5.67 13.09
N THR A 10 18.47 -5.89 11.79
CA THR A 10 17.31 -6.56 11.22
C THR A 10 17.29 -7.97 11.75
N THR A 11 16.23 -8.34 12.45
CA THR A 11 16.09 -9.69 13.01
C THR A 11 15.84 -10.70 11.89
N THR A 12 16.12 -11.97 12.17
CA THR A 12 15.87 -13.04 11.20
C THR A 12 14.38 -13.17 10.86
N SER A 13 13.49 -12.88 11.80
CA SER A 13 12.04 -12.84 11.56
C SER A 13 11.63 -11.67 10.66
N GLU A 14 12.25 -10.50 10.80
CA GLU A 14 12.01 -9.35 9.92
C GLU A 14 12.44 -9.62 8.48
N ILE A 15 13.55 -10.32 8.26
CA ILE A 15 14.00 -10.71 6.90
C ILE A 15 12.97 -11.63 6.24
N VAL A 16 12.46 -12.62 6.98
CA VAL A 16 11.42 -13.53 6.47
C VAL A 16 10.12 -12.78 6.22
N LEU A 17 9.73 -11.90 7.14
CA LEU A 17 8.53 -11.06 7.04
C LEU A 17 8.53 -10.22 5.76
N GLU A 18 9.59 -9.43 5.55
CA GLU A 18 9.71 -8.59 4.36
C GLU A 18 9.71 -9.40 3.07
N SER A 19 10.47 -10.52 3.04
CA SER A 19 10.51 -11.36 1.85
C SER A 19 9.16 -12.01 1.52
N LEU A 20 8.42 -12.47 2.51
CA LEU A 20 7.07 -13.03 2.30
C LEU A 20 6.07 -11.93 1.89
N ARG A 21 6.13 -10.76 2.53
CA ARG A 21 5.32 -9.60 2.18
C ARG A 21 5.53 -9.21 0.71
N GLU A 22 6.78 -9.07 0.28
CA GLU A 22 7.11 -8.80 -1.12
C GLU A 22 6.58 -9.88 -2.07
N GLN A 23 6.69 -11.17 -1.71
CA GLN A 23 6.19 -12.26 -2.54
C GLN A 23 4.66 -12.24 -2.66
N ILE A 24 3.94 -11.91 -1.58
CA ILE A 24 2.47 -11.75 -1.59
C ILE A 24 2.10 -10.52 -2.44
N ILE A 25 2.71 -9.37 -2.16
CA ILE A 25 2.45 -8.12 -2.87
C ILE A 25 2.77 -8.25 -4.36
N ASN A 26 3.81 -8.93 -4.76
CA ASN A 26 4.15 -9.16 -6.18
C ASN A 26 3.33 -10.31 -6.83
N GLY A 27 2.42 -10.94 -6.11
CA GLY A 27 1.62 -12.04 -6.61
C GLY A 27 2.44 -13.29 -6.95
N ILE A 28 3.62 -13.46 -6.36
CA ILE A 28 4.41 -14.70 -6.45
C ILE A 28 3.76 -15.77 -5.59
N LEU A 29 3.33 -15.40 -4.38
CA LEU A 29 2.45 -16.20 -3.53
C LEU A 29 1.00 -15.80 -3.85
N GLN A 30 0.22 -16.78 -4.29
CA GLN A 30 -1.15 -16.54 -4.75
C GLN A 30 -2.15 -16.50 -3.59
N PRO A 31 -3.27 -15.77 -3.68
CA PRO A 31 -4.36 -15.86 -2.73
C PRO A 31 -4.77 -17.33 -2.50
N GLN A 32 -5.04 -17.66 -1.22
CA GLN A 32 -5.35 -19.01 -0.74
C GLN A 32 -4.20 -20.04 -0.83
N GLU A 33 -3.02 -19.65 -1.30
CA GLU A 33 -1.84 -20.50 -1.29
C GLU A 33 -1.44 -20.84 0.16
N LYS A 34 -1.16 -22.12 0.42
CA LYS A 34 -0.74 -22.59 1.75
C LYS A 34 0.70 -22.19 2.06
N LEU A 35 0.89 -21.62 3.24
CA LEU A 35 2.19 -21.23 3.77
C LEU A 35 2.63 -22.22 4.84
N VAL A 36 3.49 -23.17 4.46
CA VAL A 36 3.95 -24.25 5.35
C VAL A 36 5.23 -23.81 6.08
N GLU A 37 5.16 -23.61 7.41
CA GLU A 37 6.30 -23.16 8.24
C GLU A 37 7.59 -23.95 7.97
N ALA A 38 7.50 -25.28 7.82
CA ALA A 38 8.67 -26.15 7.62
C ALA A 38 9.35 -25.94 6.26
N GLU A 39 8.57 -25.70 5.21
CA GLU A 39 9.07 -25.46 3.86
C GLU A 39 9.73 -24.08 3.75
N ILE A 40 9.07 -23.07 4.33
CA ILE A 40 9.61 -21.73 4.41
C ILE A 40 10.91 -21.71 5.21
N ALA A 41 10.93 -22.35 6.39
CA ALA A 41 12.15 -22.48 7.21
C ALA A 41 13.30 -23.14 6.45
N LYS A 42 13.01 -24.21 5.71
CA LYS A 42 13.99 -24.90 4.85
C LYS A 42 14.51 -23.96 3.74
N LYS A 43 13.62 -23.21 3.07
CA LYS A 43 13.98 -22.28 1.99
C LYS A 43 14.90 -21.15 2.48
N PHE A 44 14.68 -20.66 3.70
CA PHE A 44 15.50 -19.58 4.29
C PHE A 44 16.72 -20.12 5.08
N GLY A 45 16.88 -21.43 5.26
CA GLY A 45 17.93 -22.00 6.08
C GLY A 45 17.79 -21.68 7.58
N LEU A 46 16.56 -21.57 8.07
CA LEU A 46 16.23 -21.13 9.43
C LEU A 46 15.49 -22.20 10.23
N SER A 47 15.39 -21.99 11.55
CA SER A 47 14.43 -22.72 12.39
C SER A 47 12.99 -22.22 12.15
N ARG A 48 11.99 -22.98 12.61
CA ARG A 48 10.57 -22.61 12.47
C ARG A 48 10.14 -21.39 13.31
N GLY A 49 10.88 -21.04 14.37
CA GLY A 49 10.56 -19.94 15.27
C GLY A 49 10.42 -18.60 14.55
N PRO A 50 11.48 -18.07 13.91
CA PRO A 50 11.44 -16.83 13.14
C PRO A 50 10.37 -16.81 12.05
N VAL A 51 10.12 -17.94 11.37
CA VAL A 51 9.09 -18.07 10.35
C VAL A 51 7.69 -17.92 10.94
N ARG A 52 7.45 -18.56 12.10
CA ARG A 52 6.16 -18.45 12.80
C ARG A 52 5.88 -17.01 13.26
N GLU A 53 6.90 -16.31 13.74
CA GLU A 53 6.78 -14.90 14.10
C GLU A 53 6.42 -14.04 12.88
N ALA A 54 7.12 -14.24 11.76
CA ALA A 54 6.83 -13.54 10.52
C ALA A 54 5.39 -13.81 10.01
N LEU A 55 4.94 -15.07 10.02
CA LEU A 55 3.58 -15.43 9.62
C LEU A 55 2.51 -14.85 10.54
N ARG A 56 2.77 -14.79 11.86
CA ARG A 56 1.87 -14.12 12.80
C ARG A 56 1.77 -12.62 12.55
N GLN A 57 2.90 -11.99 12.21
CA GLN A 57 2.91 -10.57 11.86
C GLN A 57 2.14 -10.33 10.57
N LEU A 58 2.32 -11.15 9.52
CA LEU A 58 1.55 -11.06 8.28
C LEU A 58 0.04 -11.29 8.51
N ALA A 59 -0.30 -12.17 9.46
CA ALA A 59 -1.71 -12.38 9.85
C ALA A 59 -2.28 -11.15 10.58
N PHE A 60 -1.49 -10.50 11.43
CA PHE A 60 -1.87 -9.24 12.07
C PHE A 60 -2.05 -8.11 11.05
N GLU A 61 -1.26 -8.10 9.98
CA GLU A 61 -1.36 -7.17 8.85
C GLU A 61 -2.50 -7.50 7.87
N GLY A 62 -3.18 -8.65 8.05
CA GLY A 62 -4.26 -9.09 7.18
C GLY A 62 -3.82 -9.68 5.83
N LEU A 63 -2.53 -9.88 5.62
CA LEU A 63 -1.98 -10.50 4.39
C LEU A 63 -2.04 -12.03 4.39
N VAL A 64 -2.23 -12.63 5.55
CA VAL A 64 -2.27 -14.08 5.78
C VAL A 64 -3.42 -14.43 6.72
N ASP A 65 -4.17 -15.47 6.38
CA ASP A 65 -5.16 -16.09 7.25
C ASP A 65 -4.49 -17.17 8.09
N TYR A 66 -4.45 -16.96 9.39
CA TYR A 66 -3.94 -17.94 10.34
C TYR A 66 -5.09 -18.72 10.98
N CYS A 67 -5.21 -19.99 10.64
CA CYS A 67 -6.17 -20.89 11.28
C CYS A 67 -5.46 -21.84 12.25
N PRO A 68 -5.74 -21.78 13.56
CA PRO A 68 -5.21 -22.75 14.52
C PRO A 68 -5.46 -24.18 14.04
N ASN A 69 -4.42 -25.02 14.06
CA ASN A 69 -4.43 -26.42 13.61
C ASN A 69 -4.68 -26.66 12.10
N LYS A 70 -4.95 -25.63 11.29
CA LYS A 70 -5.11 -25.74 9.83
C LYS A 70 -3.96 -25.13 9.05
N GLY A 71 -3.12 -24.31 9.70
CA GLY A 71 -1.98 -23.64 9.10
C GLY A 71 -2.26 -22.19 8.68
N CYS A 72 -1.42 -21.69 7.80
CA CYS A 72 -1.53 -20.35 7.24
C CYS A 72 -1.80 -20.43 5.73
N THR A 73 -2.60 -19.50 5.23
CA THR A 73 -2.82 -19.28 3.80
C THR A 73 -2.69 -17.80 3.47
N VAL A 74 -2.28 -17.46 2.26
CA VAL A 74 -2.33 -16.08 1.77
C VAL A 74 -3.78 -15.62 1.78
N ALA A 75 -4.06 -14.45 2.35
CA ALA A 75 -5.40 -13.91 2.45
C ALA A 75 -6.01 -13.65 1.05
N LEU A 76 -7.28 -13.95 0.92
CA LEU A 76 -8.07 -13.54 -0.25
C LEU A 76 -8.75 -12.22 0.08
N LEU A 77 -8.18 -11.12 -0.40
CA LEU A 77 -8.74 -9.79 -0.18
C LEU A 77 -9.98 -9.59 -1.05
N SER A 78 -11.11 -9.37 -0.39
CA SER A 78 -12.38 -9.12 -1.05
C SER A 78 -12.49 -7.67 -1.56
N PRO A 79 -13.43 -7.38 -2.47
CA PRO A 79 -13.76 -6.00 -2.87
C PRO A 79 -14.15 -5.12 -1.68
N GLN A 80 -14.80 -5.71 -0.68
CA GLN A 80 -15.21 -5.01 0.53
C GLN A 80 -13.99 -4.62 1.38
N ASP A 81 -13.00 -5.51 1.54
CA ASP A 81 -11.75 -5.20 2.25
C ASP A 81 -11.05 -4.01 1.59
N ALA A 82 -11.00 -3.99 0.26
CA ALA A 82 -10.42 -2.89 -0.49
C ALA A 82 -11.13 -1.56 -0.22
N TYR A 83 -12.47 -1.57 -0.27
CA TYR A 83 -13.26 -0.38 0.04
C TYR A 83 -12.96 0.12 1.45
N GLU A 84 -12.95 -0.76 2.44
CA GLU A 84 -12.71 -0.41 3.84
C GLU A 84 -11.30 0.17 4.06
N VAL A 85 -10.27 -0.43 3.47
CA VAL A 85 -8.89 0.06 3.58
C VAL A 85 -8.77 1.47 2.99
N PHE A 86 -9.29 1.72 1.79
CA PHE A 86 -9.20 3.04 1.17
C PHE A 86 -10.06 4.08 1.91
N PHE A 87 -11.23 3.70 2.38
CA PHE A 87 -12.07 4.57 3.20
C PHE A 87 -11.38 4.98 4.50
N LEU A 88 -10.77 4.03 5.21
CA LEU A 88 -10.06 4.28 6.46
C LEU A 88 -8.81 5.13 6.22
N ARG A 89 -8.00 4.82 5.20
CA ARG A 89 -6.82 5.62 4.85
C ARG A 89 -7.19 7.06 4.55
N GLY A 90 -8.17 7.28 3.67
CA GLY A 90 -8.65 8.62 3.33
C GLY A 90 -9.18 9.39 4.54
N SER A 91 -9.87 8.71 5.45
CA SER A 91 -10.39 9.31 6.68
C SER A 91 -9.25 9.75 7.61
N LEU A 92 -8.21 8.92 7.78
CA LEU A 92 -7.05 9.23 8.61
C LEU A 92 -6.23 10.40 8.03
N GLU A 93 -6.03 10.43 6.72
CA GLU A 93 -5.29 11.53 6.07
C GLU A 93 -6.06 12.85 6.13
N LYS A 94 -7.36 12.81 5.90
CA LYS A 94 -8.22 13.98 6.07
C LYS A 94 -8.18 14.51 7.51
N LEU A 95 -8.22 13.61 8.50
CA LEU A 95 -8.06 14.00 9.90
C LEU A 95 -6.68 14.64 10.15
N ALA A 96 -5.61 14.13 9.53
CA ALA A 96 -4.27 14.71 9.64
C ALA A 96 -4.20 16.12 9.05
N ILE A 97 -4.74 16.32 7.86
CA ILE A 97 -4.81 17.63 7.18
C ILE A 97 -5.62 18.63 8.00
N GLN A 98 -6.77 18.23 8.52
CA GLN A 98 -7.59 19.07 9.40
C GLN A 98 -6.84 19.45 10.67
N LYS A 99 -6.16 18.50 11.32
CA LYS A 99 -5.38 18.71 12.56
C LYS A 99 -4.20 19.65 12.35
N SER A 100 -3.50 19.54 11.22
CA SER A 100 -2.38 20.43 10.86
C SER A 100 -2.83 21.76 10.28
N ASN A 101 -4.13 21.95 10.06
CA ASN A 101 -4.70 23.07 9.31
C ASN A 101 -4.03 23.22 7.92
N CYS A 102 -3.83 22.07 7.24
CA CYS A 102 -3.19 21.95 5.93
C CYS A 102 -1.74 22.51 5.89
N ARG A 103 -1.05 22.57 7.03
CA ARG A 103 0.32 23.09 7.12
C ARG A 103 1.31 21.96 7.21
N LEU A 104 2.12 21.83 6.17
CA LEU A 104 3.25 20.90 6.12
C LEU A 104 4.58 21.69 6.14
N SER A 105 5.65 21.04 6.59
CA SER A 105 6.98 21.64 6.53
C SER A 105 7.50 21.65 5.08
N ASP A 106 8.42 22.61 4.76
CA ASP A 106 9.10 22.64 3.45
C ASP A 106 9.81 21.31 3.16
N TYR A 107 10.36 20.67 4.18
CA TYR A 107 10.97 19.35 4.05
C TYR A 107 9.96 18.27 3.63
N SER A 108 8.77 18.27 4.22
CA SER A 108 7.69 17.35 3.82
C SER A 108 7.23 17.59 2.39
N LEU A 109 7.07 18.86 1.99
CA LEU A 109 6.69 19.22 0.62
C LEU A 109 7.75 18.79 -0.41
N MET A 110 9.03 18.92 -0.07
CA MET A 110 10.14 18.44 -0.92
C MET A 110 10.12 16.91 -1.06
N ILE A 111 9.85 16.16 0.01
CA ILE A 111 9.71 14.69 -0.03
C ILE A 111 8.51 14.31 -0.92
N MET A 112 7.37 14.97 -0.76
CA MET A 112 6.18 14.70 -1.56
C MET A 112 6.44 14.92 -3.06
N GLU A 113 7.13 16.01 -3.43
CA GLU A 113 7.49 16.30 -4.81
C GLU A 113 8.43 15.24 -5.40
N ALA A 114 9.46 14.84 -4.64
CA ALA A 114 10.36 13.75 -5.04
C ALA A 114 9.62 12.42 -5.20
N SER A 115 8.68 12.12 -4.29
CA SER A 115 7.88 10.90 -4.33
C SER A 115 6.98 10.82 -5.58
N ILE A 116 6.41 11.93 -6.03
CA ILE A 116 5.63 11.97 -7.29
C ILE A 116 6.51 11.58 -8.49
N GLU A 117 7.73 12.10 -8.54
CA GLU A 117 8.66 11.79 -9.63
C GLU A 117 9.12 10.32 -9.58
N ASP A 118 9.39 9.79 -8.39
CA ASP A 118 9.75 8.38 -8.21
C ASP A 118 8.58 7.45 -8.54
N PHE A 119 7.35 7.81 -8.17
CA PHE A 119 6.13 7.12 -8.55
C PHE A 119 5.98 7.07 -10.08
N ARG A 120 6.12 8.22 -10.75
CA ARG A 120 6.06 8.31 -12.20
C ARG A 120 7.09 7.41 -12.90
N LYS A 121 8.35 7.43 -12.44
CA LYS A 121 9.42 6.57 -12.98
C LYS A 121 9.12 5.09 -12.76
N ALA A 122 8.63 4.74 -11.57
CA ALA A 122 8.31 3.36 -11.22
C ALA A 122 7.17 2.81 -12.08
N VAL A 123 6.11 3.60 -12.29
CA VAL A 123 4.97 3.23 -13.17
C VAL A 123 5.45 3.03 -14.61
N LEU A 124 6.24 3.94 -15.16
CA LEU A 124 6.79 3.81 -16.52
C LEU A 124 7.71 2.60 -16.69
N ALA A 125 8.43 2.23 -15.64
CA ALA A 125 9.30 1.04 -15.61
C ALA A 125 8.55 -0.27 -15.31
N GLY A 126 7.25 -0.22 -15.01
CA GLY A 126 6.46 -1.38 -14.59
C GLY A 126 6.90 -1.95 -13.23
N ASN A 127 7.59 -1.16 -12.41
CA ASN A 127 8.07 -1.58 -11.09
C ASN A 127 7.05 -1.24 -10.00
N THR A 128 6.16 -2.17 -9.74
CA THR A 128 5.04 -1.98 -8.82
C THR A 128 5.47 -1.74 -7.37
N MET A 129 6.48 -2.44 -6.87
CA MET A 129 6.97 -2.23 -5.50
C MET A 129 7.51 -0.81 -5.29
N LYS A 130 8.28 -0.30 -6.27
CA LYS A 130 8.75 1.09 -6.20
C LYS A 130 7.61 2.09 -6.31
N ALA A 131 6.58 1.80 -7.10
CA ALA A 131 5.41 2.65 -7.19
C ALA A 131 4.65 2.69 -5.86
N VAL A 132 4.38 1.54 -5.24
CA VAL A 132 3.76 1.46 -3.91
C VAL A 132 4.58 2.22 -2.87
N HIS A 133 5.90 2.03 -2.84
CA HIS A 133 6.76 2.73 -1.87
C HIS A 133 6.74 4.26 -2.06
N ALA A 134 6.74 4.73 -3.29
CA ALA A 134 6.67 6.16 -3.59
C ALA A 134 5.30 6.76 -3.20
N ASP A 135 4.22 6.05 -3.48
CA ASP A 135 2.85 6.39 -3.05
C ASP A 135 2.76 6.50 -1.52
N GLU A 136 3.21 5.46 -0.81
CA GLU A 136 3.25 5.44 0.66
C GLU A 136 4.10 6.59 1.25
N THR A 137 5.24 6.89 0.62
CA THR A 137 6.12 7.98 1.06
C THR A 137 5.45 9.34 0.93
N PHE A 138 4.69 9.56 -0.15
CA PHE A 138 3.89 10.77 -0.35
C PHE A 138 2.84 10.94 0.74
N HIS A 139 1.98 9.96 0.91
CA HIS A 139 0.85 10.01 1.84
C HIS A 139 1.29 10.05 3.32
N LEU A 140 2.43 9.43 3.64
CA LEU A 140 3.00 9.47 4.99
C LEU A 140 3.36 10.91 5.42
N GLN A 141 3.73 11.81 4.50
CA GLN A 141 3.98 13.21 4.84
C GLN A 141 2.71 13.92 5.30
N ILE A 142 1.57 13.58 4.71
CA ILE A 142 0.26 14.08 5.14
C ILE A 142 -0.02 13.62 6.58
N ILE A 143 0.16 12.34 6.85
CA ILE A 143 -0.05 11.75 8.18
C ILE A 143 0.86 12.39 9.23
N HIS A 144 2.14 12.58 8.91
CA HIS A 144 3.12 13.18 9.82
C HIS A 144 2.81 14.64 10.16
N SER A 145 2.11 15.37 9.27
CA SER A 145 1.73 16.77 9.51
C SER A 145 0.88 16.95 10.77
N ALA A 146 0.10 15.95 11.15
CA ALA A 146 -0.74 15.98 12.35
C ALA A 146 0.05 15.87 13.66
N GLN A 147 1.28 15.35 13.63
CA GLN A 147 2.12 15.07 14.81
C GLN A 147 1.41 14.17 15.85
N LEU A 148 0.59 13.23 15.39
CA LEU A 148 -0.19 12.31 16.22
C LEU A 148 0.33 10.87 16.05
N ASN A 149 1.18 10.40 16.98
CA ASN A 149 1.80 9.07 16.92
C ASN A 149 0.80 7.91 16.81
N ARG A 150 -0.39 8.02 17.40
CA ARG A 150 -1.42 6.97 17.30
C ARG A 150 -2.05 6.94 15.91
N LEU A 151 -2.29 8.09 15.32
CA LEU A 151 -2.81 8.20 13.97
C LEU A 151 -1.82 7.60 12.96
N THR A 152 -0.53 7.93 13.09
CA THR A 152 0.53 7.34 12.25
C THR A 152 0.52 5.82 12.33
N LYS A 153 0.50 5.25 13.54
CA LYS A 153 0.47 3.78 13.72
C LYS A 153 -0.77 3.12 13.13
N MET A 154 -1.94 3.75 13.22
CA MET A 154 -3.18 3.23 12.61
C MET A 154 -3.09 3.24 11.09
N TRP A 155 -2.52 4.27 10.51
CA TRP A 155 -2.35 4.39 9.08
C TRP A 155 -1.31 3.39 8.55
N GLU A 156 -0.15 3.27 9.22
CA GLU A 156 0.89 2.29 8.89
C GLU A 156 0.39 0.85 8.92
N LEU A 157 -0.56 0.52 9.80
CA LEU A 157 -1.17 -0.81 9.88
C LEU A 157 -1.94 -1.18 8.61
N LEU A 158 -2.45 -0.20 7.86
CA LEU A 158 -3.20 -0.42 6.61
C LEU A 158 -2.28 -0.47 5.38
N SER A 159 -1.01 -0.05 5.49
CA SER A 159 -0.07 0.06 4.37
C SER A 159 0.20 -1.27 3.65
N PRO A 160 0.39 -2.43 4.34
CA PRO A 160 0.60 -3.71 3.66
C PRO A 160 -0.58 -4.11 2.78
N LEU A 161 -1.82 -3.87 3.25
CA LEU A 161 -3.03 -4.15 2.48
C LEU A 161 -3.17 -3.22 1.27
N ASN A 162 -2.82 -1.93 1.43
CA ASN A 162 -2.79 -0.99 0.31
C ASN A 162 -1.86 -1.47 -0.82
N GLY A 163 -0.66 -1.94 -0.47
CA GLY A 163 0.29 -2.51 -1.43
C GLY A 163 -0.27 -3.71 -2.18
N ALA A 164 -0.89 -4.66 -1.48
CA ALA A 164 -1.51 -5.84 -2.08
C ALA A 164 -2.68 -5.48 -3.02
N MET A 165 -3.49 -4.48 -2.65
CA MET A 165 -4.60 -4.00 -3.46
C MET A 165 -4.15 -3.23 -4.69
N PHE A 166 -3.08 -2.43 -4.58
CA PHE A 166 -2.50 -1.71 -5.70
C PHE A 166 -2.08 -2.64 -6.84
N LEU A 167 -1.52 -3.80 -6.50
CA LEU A 167 -1.18 -4.84 -7.49
C LEU A 167 -2.40 -5.45 -8.16
N SER A 168 -3.45 -5.68 -7.40
CA SER A 168 -4.69 -6.21 -7.94
C SER A 168 -5.25 -5.32 -9.05
N VAL A 169 -5.17 -3.99 -8.86
CA VAL A 169 -5.56 -2.99 -9.86
C VAL A 169 -4.64 -3.00 -11.08
N GLN A 170 -3.34 -3.06 -10.89
CA GLN A 170 -2.37 -3.07 -11.99
C GLN A 170 -2.48 -4.32 -12.86
N ASN A 171 -2.67 -5.48 -12.24
CA ASN A 171 -2.85 -6.74 -12.96
C ASN A 171 -4.14 -6.75 -13.78
N ALA A 172 -5.23 -6.19 -13.26
CA ALA A 172 -6.48 -6.09 -13.99
C ALA A 172 -6.39 -5.13 -15.19
N ASN A 173 -5.68 -4.01 -15.07
CA ASN A 173 -5.45 -3.09 -16.20
C ASN A 173 -4.64 -3.71 -17.35
N ARG A 174 -3.80 -4.72 -17.06
CA ARG A 174 -3.08 -5.47 -18.10
C ARG A 174 -3.99 -6.44 -18.85
N LEU A 175 -5.08 -6.89 -18.23
CA LEU A 175 -6.06 -7.81 -18.83
C LEU A 175 -7.09 -7.11 -19.71
N GLU A 176 -7.31 -5.79 -19.50
CA GLU A 176 -8.24 -4.97 -20.29
C GLU A 176 -7.55 -3.70 -20.86
N PRO A 177 -6.70 -3.85 -21.91
CA PRO A 177 -5.97 -2.70 -22.46
C PRO A 177 -6.87 -1.67 -23.20
N ASN A 178 -8.14 -1.97 -23.41
CA ASN A 178 -9.06 -1.17 -24.25
C ASN A 178 -10.14 -0.38 -23.49
N THR A 179 -10.17 -0.38 -22.16
CA THR A 179 -11.00 0.60 -21.44
C THR A 179 -10.31 1.96 -21.51
N PRO A 180 -10.96 3.00 -22.09
CA PRO A 180 -10.41 4.35 -22.06
C PRO A 180 -10.31 4.79 -20.60
N ASP A 181 -9.14 4.67 -20.03
CA ASP A 181 -8.85 5.28 -18.72
C ASP A 181 -8.74 6.80 -18.97
N PRO A 182 -9.63 7.61 -18.40
CA PRO A 182 -9.56 9.07 -18.51
C PRO A 182 -8.20 9.62 -18.08
N SER A 183 -7.43 8.81 -17.36
CA SER A 183 -6.10 9.08 -16.83
C SER A 183 -4.97 9.01 -17.86
N THR A 184 -5.19 8.39 -19.01
CA THR A 184 -4.14 8.20 -20.03
C THR A 184 -3.78 9.48 -20.79
N SER A 185 -4.56 10.55 -20.65
CA SER A 185 -4.28 11.86 -21.27
C SER A 185 -3.13 12.62 -20.63
N HIS A 186 -2.70 12.26 -19.42
CA HIS A 186 -1.61 12.92 -18.70
C HIS A 186 -0.34 12.06 -18.70
N LYS A 187 0.82 12.66 -18.97
CA LYS A 187 2.13 11.97 -18.91
C LYS A 187 2.38 11.40 -17.52
N GLY A 188 2.16 10.09 -17.34
CA GLY A 188 2.32 9.39 -16.07
C GLY A 188 1.02 8.85 -15.45
N GLY A 189 -0.15 9.08 -16.08
CA GLY A 189 -1.44 8.55 -15.65
C GLY A 189 -2.18 9.42 -14.62
N ALA A 190 -3.46 9.06 -14.34
CA ALA A 190 -4.32 9.81 -13.39
C ALA A 190 -3.73 9.88 -11.99
N ALA A 191 -3.11 8.81 -11.52
CA ALA A 191 -2.57 8.78 -10.16
C ALA A 191 -1.48 9.86 -9.97
N VAL A 192 -0.55 10.02 -10.93
CA VAL A 192 0.46 11.10 -10.87
C VAL A 192 -0.22 12.47 -10.86
N TRP A 193 -1.24 12.67 -11.69
CA TRP A 193 -1.99 13.93 -11.74
C TRP A 193 -2.69 14.24 -10.42
N THR A 194 -3.35 13.26 -9.82
CA THR A 194 -4.04 13.44 -8.53
C THR A 194 -3.07 13.83 -7.43
N HIS A 195 -1.89 13.18 -7.35
CA HIS A 195 -0.85 13.55 -6.38
C HIS A 195 -0.32 14.98 -6.62
N GLN A 196 -0.17 15.40 -7.86
CA GLN A 196 0.23 16.78 -8.19
C GLN A 196 -0.83 17.78 -7.72
N CYS A 197 -2.11 17.54 -7.98
CA CYS A 197 -3.21 18.38 -7.50
C CYS A 197 -3.25 18.48 -5.97
N LEU A 198 -3.06 17.34 -5.27
CA LEU A 198 -2.97 17.32 -3.81
C LEU A 198 -1.80 18.15 -3.30
N LEU A 199 -0.62 17.99 -3.88
CA LEU A 199 0.57 18.75 -3.48
C LEU A 199 0.36 20.26 -3.66
N GLU A 200 -0.24 20.70 -4.77
CA GLU A 200 -0.52 22.12 -5.01
C GLU A 200 -1.54 22.69 -4.03
N ALA A 201 -2.63 21.96 -3.76
CA ALA A 201 -3.63 22.40 -2.76
C ALA A 201 -3.00 22.53 -1.37
N ILE A 202 -2.12 21.58 -0.99
CA ILE A 202 -1.39 21.64 0.27
C ILE A 202 -0.41 22.82 0.31
N ARG A 203 0.30 23.11 -0.78
CA ARG A 203 1.26 24.23 -0.87
C ARG A 203 0.60 25.59 -0.63
N ILE A 204 -0.60 25.77 -1.14
CA ILE A 204 -1.35 27.01 -0.93
C ILE A 204 -2.17 27.00 0.36
N ASN A 205 -2.04 25.94 1.18
CA ASN A 205 -2.78 25.73 2.43
C ASN A 205 -4.32 25.77 2.23
N ASP A 206 -4.82 25.27 1.11
CA ASP A 206 -6.26 25.16 0.87
C ASP A 206 -6.80 23.87 1.51
N LEU A 207 -7.26 24.03 2.76
CA LEU A 207 -7.79 22.93 3.55
C LEU A 207 -8.99 22.25 2.88
N GLN A 208 -9.92 23.03 2.33
CA GLN A 208 -11.13 22.47 1.74
C GLN A 208 -10.80 21.70 0.46
N ALA A 209 -10.07 22.31 -0.47
CA ALA A 209 -9.66 21.65 -1.71
C ALA A 209 -8.85 20.39 -1.43
N THR A 210 -7.93 20.42 -0.44
CA THR A 210 -7.15 19.23 -0.05
C THR A 210 -8.03 18.10 0.47
N CYS A 211 -9.02 18.42 1.33
CA CYS A 211 -9.95 17.41 1.84
C CYS A 211 -10.82 16.81 0.73
N ASP A 212 -11.26 17.60 -0.23
CA ASP A 212 -12.09 17.15 -1.34
C ASP A 212 -11.29 16.28 -2.31
N LEU A 213 -10.05 16.66 -2.61
CA LEU A 213 -9.13 15.88 -3.43
C LEU A 213 -8.75 14.54 -2.77
N LEU A 214 -8.54 14.49 -1.45
CA LEU A 214 -8.32 13.26 -0.71
C LEU A 214 -9.53 12.33 -0.78
N ASN A 215 -10.75 12.87 -0.58
CA ASN A 215 -11.96 12.08 -0.71
C ASN A 215 -12.09 11.49 -2.12
N GLN A 216 -11.93 12.32 -3.17
CA GLN A 216 -12.01 11.89 -4.56
C GLN A 216 -10.95 10.81 -4.85
N HIS A 217 -9.70 11.00 -4.45
CA HIS A 217 -8.60 10.07 -4.67
C HIS A 217 -8.92 8.68 -4.10
N TYR A 218 -9.37 8.60 -2.85
CA TYR A 218 -9.65 7.33 -2.20
C TYR A 218 -10.97 6.69 -2.65
N GLU A 219 -12.01 7.48 -2.93
CA GLU A 219 -13.25 6.96 -3.49
C GLU A 219 -13.06 6.39 -4.90
N GLU A 220 -12.35 7.09 -5.78
CA GLU A 220 -12.07 6.62 -7.14
C GLU A 220 -11.24 5.35 -7.12
N THR A 221 -10.19 5.31 -6.28
CA THR A 221 -9.35 4.13 -6.12
C THR A 221 -10.14 2.94 -5.57
N GLY A 222 -10.93 3.14 -4.52
CA GLY A 222 -11.77 2.10 -3.94
C GLY A 222 -12.81 1.56 -4.92
N ARG A 223 -13.51 2.44 -5.66
CA ARG A 223 -14.49 2.04 -6.69
C ARG A 223 -13.83 1.27 -7.83
N ARG A 224 -12.60 1.62 -8.20
CA ARG A 224 -11.85 0.94 -9.25
C ARG A 224 -11.49 -0.48 -8.82
N VAL A 225 -10.94 -0.65 -7.62
CA VAL A 225 -10.62 -1.97 -7.05
C VAL A 225 -11.87 -2.83 -6.94
N TYR A 226 -12.97 -2.28 -6.44
CA TYR A 226 -14.25 -2.97 -6.32
C TYR A 226 -14.77 -3.50 -7.66
N ARG A 227 -14.78 -2.68 -8.73
CA ARG A 227 -15.23 -3.10 -10.07
C ARG A 227 -14.37 -4.24 -10.63
N LEU A 228 -13.05 -4.13 -10.46
CA LEU A 228 -12.11 -5.13 -10.97
C LEU A 228 -12.24 -6.48 -10.26
N SER A 229 -12.61 -6.49 -8.99
CA SER A 229 -12.85 -7.72 -8.24
C SER A 229 -14.13 -8.43 -8.71
N LEU A 230 -15.21 -7.68 -8.92
CA LEU A 230 -16.47 -8.23 -9.45
C LEU A 230 -16.31 -8.84 -10.85
N MET A 231 -15.46 -8.25 -11.72
CA MET A 231 -15.18 -8.80 -13.03
C MET A 231 -14.43 -10.13 -12.97
N LYS A 232 -13.51 -10.30 -11.99
CA LYS A 232 -12.79 -11.56 -11.79
C LYS A 232 -13.72 -12.69 -11.32
N GLU A 233 -14.64 -12.40 -10.41
CA GLU A 233 -15.64 -13.38 -9.96
C GLU A 233 -16.52 -13.84 -11.12
N ALA A 234 -16.94 -12.92 -11.99
CA ALA A 234 -17.78 -13.24 -13.16
C ALA A 234 -17.06 -14.09 -14.24
N ILE A 235 -15.72 -14.03 -14.31
CA ILE A 235 -14.91 -14.82 -15.25
C ILE A 235 -14.52 -16.19 -14.65
N GLY A 236 -14.38 -16.27 -13.32
CA GLY A 236 -14.00 -17.50 -12.61
C GLY A 236 -15.11 -18.54 -12.42
N ASP A 237 -16.38 -18.15 -12.56
CA ASP A 237 -17.55 -19.04 -12.45
C ASP A 237 -17.92 -19.70 -13.80
N GLY A 238 -17.08 -19.59 -14.81
CA GLY A 238 -17.33 -20.06 -16.19
C GLY A 238 -16.58 -21.32 -16.65
N ASP A 239 -15.91 -22.06 -15.73
CA ASP A 239 -15.23 -23.34 -16.04
C ASP A 239 -15.78 -24.51 -15.21
#